data_f2a4a60dd073918c9de678e7351db356
#
_entry.id   f2a4a60dd073918c9de678e7351db356
#
_cell.length_a   1.000
_cell.length_b   1.000
_cell.length_c   1.000
_cell.angle_alpha   90.00
_cell.angle_beta   90.00
_cell.angle_gamma   90.00
#
_symmetry.space_group_name_H-M   'P 1'
#
loop_
_entity.id
_entity.type
_entity.pdbx_description
1 polymer ?
#
loop_
_entity_poly.entity_id
_entity_poly.type
_entity_poly.pdbx_seq_one_letter_code
_entity_poly.pdbx_strand_id
1 'polypeptide(L)'
;LNTEFQGGADFKESCFSDALFDNAEFTGIALFISTKFSGLSLFRKSLFHTEASFEESEFQSDVIFTSARFNGPTSFDRSIFNGTTTFKGTSHQSSTSFEFSKFHRVTDFSITSDISKSDKND
;
A
#
# COMPACT_ATOMS: atom_id res chain seq x y z
N LEU A 1 -0.19 16.55 -10.35
CA LEU A 1 -1.47 16.89 -9.76
C LEU A 1 -1.77 15.97 -8.60
N ASN A 2 -2.37 16.54 -7.59
CA ASN A 2 -2.74 15.75 -6.41
C ASN A 2 -4.21 15.44 -6.48
N THR A 3 -4.55 14.21 -6.17
CA THR A 3 -5.93 13.77 -6.09
C THR A 3 -6.29 13.57 -4.64
N GLU A 4 -7.42 14.10 -4.25
CA GLU A 4 -7.86 13.95 -2.87
C GLU A 4 -9.19 13.21 -2.85
N PHE A 5 -9.24 12.13 -2.05
CA PHE A 5 -10.45 11.37 -1.84
C PHE A 5 -10.97 11.71 -0.46
N GLN A 6 -12.00 12.55 -0.39
CA GLN A 6 -12.57 12.95 0.89
C GLN A 6 -13.60 11.92 1.31
N GLY A 7 -13.62 11.62 2.58
CA GLY A 7 -14.47 10.55 3.07
C GLY A 7 -13.85 9.22 2.71
N GLY A 8 -14.64 8.19 2.64
CA GLY A 8 -14.14 6.86 2.34
C GLY A 8 -13.89 6.66 0.86
N ALA A 9 -12.93 5.84 0.52
CA ALA A 9 -12.66 5.45 -0.85
C ALA A 9 -12.70 3.93 -0.91
N ASP A 10 -13.69 3.39 -1.60
CA ASP A 10 -13.92 1.96 -1.61
C ASP A 10 -13.69 1.40 -3.00
N PHE A 11 -12.58 0.68 -3.13
CA PHE A 11 -12.23 0.03 -4.40
C PHE A 11 -12.22 -1.48 -4.24
N LYS A 12 -13.02 -2.00 -3.30
CA LYS A 12 -13.02 -3.45 -3.08
C LYS A 12 -13.38 -4.20 -4.35
N GLU A 13 -12.67 -5.28 -4.58
CA GLU A 13 -12.94 -6.18 -5.70
C GLU A 13 -12.84 -5.52 -7.06
N SER A 14 -12.03 -4.47 -7.15
CA SER A 14 -11.82 -3.77 -8.41
C SER A 14 -10.66 -4.37 -9.17
N CYS A 15 -10.55 -4.02 -10.44
CA CYS A 15 -9.41 -4.39 -11.26
C CYS A 15 -8.84 -3.13 -11.87
N PHE A 16 -7.55 -2.95 -11.70
CA PHE A 16 -6.84 -1.81 -12.29
C PHE A 16 -5.82 -2.34 -13.28
N SER A 17 -5.72 -1.69 -14.44
CA SER A 17 -4.58 -1.92 -15.30
C SER A 17 -3.39 -1.23 -14.66
N ASP A 18 -3.15 0.03 -15.00
CA ASP A 18 -2.15 0.82 -14.28
C ASP A 18 -2.89 1.62 -13.22
N ALA A 19 -2.41 1.54 -11.99
CA ALA A 19 -3.04 2.24 -10.88
C ALA A 19 -2.12 3.39 -10.50
N LEU A 20 -2.50 4.60 -10.84
CA LEU A 20 -1.65 5.77 -10.67
C LEU A 20 -2.20 6.66 -9.57
N PHE A 21 -1.70 6.44 -8.37
CA PHE A 21 -2.15 7.17 -7.19
C PHE A 21 -1.02 7.99 -6.55
N ASP A 22 -0.03 8.39 -7.35
CA ASP A 22 1.06 9.24 -6.82
C ASP A 22 0.48 10.52 -6.25
N ASN A 23 0.92 10.88 -5.06
CA ASN A 23 0.50 12.11 -4.38
C ASN A 23 -0.99 12.13 -4.06
N ALA A 24 -1.66 10.99 -4.10
CA ALA A 24 -3.07 10.95 -3.74
C ALA A 24 -3.21 11.06 -2.22
N GLU A 25 -4.29 11.65 -1.80
CA GLU A 25 -4.56 11.82 -0.38
C GLU A 25 -5.91 11.19 -0.06
N PHE A 26 -5.91 10.26 0.89
CA PHE A 26 -7.12 9.54 1.30
C PHE A 26 -7.46 10.00 2.70
N THR A 27 -8.48 10.84 2.86
CA THR A 27 -8.82 11.38 4.17
C THR A 27 -9.66 10.42 4.99
N GLY A 28 -10.44 9.56 4.35
CA GLY A 28 -11.21 8.56 5.06
C GLY A 28 -10.58 7.19 4.87
N ILE A 29 -11.34 6.15 5.17
CA ILE A 29 -10.87 4.78 5.05
C ILE A 29 -10.68 4.44 3.58
N ALA A 30 -9.54 3.86 3.25
CA ALA A 30 -9.24 3.46 1.87
C ALA A 30 -9.23 1.96 1.78
N LEU A 31 -10.12 1.40 0.99
CA LEU A 31 -10.26 -0.05 0.87
C LEU A 31 -9.93 -0.52 -0.53
N PHE A 32 -8.87 -1.34 -0.60
CA PHE A 32 -8.46 -1.99 -1.84
C PHE A 32 -8.50 -3.52 -1.62
N ILE A 33 -9.47 -3.98 -0.88
CA ILE A 33 -9.57 -5.40 -0.51
C ILE A 33 -9.93 -6.23 -1.72
N SER A 34 -9.25 -7.36 -1.90
CA SER A 34 -9.50 -8.28 -3.00
C SER A 34 -9.43 -7.60 -4.36
N THR A 35 -8.53 -6.63 -4.49
CA THR A 35 -8.38 -5.84 -5.69
C THR A 35 -7.21 -6.40 -6.50
N LYS A 36 -7.37 -6.45 -7.80
CA LYS A 36 -6.32 -6.93 -8.69
C LYS A 36 -5.69 -5.76 -9.42
N PHE A 37 -4.36 -5.66 -9.31
CA PHE A 37 -3.59 -4.65 -9.99
C PHE A 37 -2.75 -5.34 -11.05
N SER A 38 -3.19 -5.29 -12.32
CA SER A 38 -2.51 -6.07 -13.35
C SER A 38 -1.34 -5.33 -13.96
N GLY A 39 -1.31 -4.01 -13.88
CA GLY A 39 -0.20 -3.23 -14.40
C GLY A 39 0.58 -2.58 -13.28
N LEU A 40 1.32 -1.54 -13.62
CA LEU A 40 2.15 -0.81 -12.67
C LEU A 40 1.28 -0.10 -11.66
N SER A 41 1.64 -0.19 -10.39
CA SER A 41 0.91 0.48 -9.31
C SER A 41 1.80 1.51 -8.66
N LEU A 42 1.41 2.77 -8.73
CA LEU A 42 2.19 3.86 -8.19
C LEU A 42 1.41 4.55 -7.08
N PHE A 43 1.98 4.52 -5.88
CA PHE A 43 1.42 5.18 -4.70
C PHE A 43 2.49 6.07 -4.06
N ARG A 44 3.39 6.63 -4.88
CA ARG A 44 4.49 7.42 -4.33
C ARG A 44 3.96 8.68 -3.69
N LYS A 45 4.45 8.96 -2.48
CA LYS A 45 4.07 10.16 -1.72
C LYS A 45 2.57 10.24 -1.46
N SER A 46 1.89 9.12 -1.50
CA SER A 46 0.48 9.10 -1.16
C SER A 46 0.33 9.23 0.35
N LEU A 47 -0.83 9.69 0.79
CA LEU A 47 -1.06 9.92 2.21
C LEU A 47 -2.39 9.27 2.59
N PHE A 48 -2.30 8.34 3.54
CA PHE A 48 -3.48 7.64 4.06
C PHE A 48 -3.69 8.14 5.48
N HIS A 49 -4.72 8.97 5.68
CA HIS A 49 -4.95 9.59 6.98
C HIS A 49 -5.48 8.61 8.02
N THR A 50 -6.26 7.64 7.59
CA THR A 50 -6.84 6.70 8.52
C THR A 50 -6.54 5.29 8.03
N GLU A 51 -7.44 4.38 8.24
CA GLU A 51 -7.21 2.98 7.88
C GLU A 51 -7.04 2.78 6.38
N ALA A 52 -6.12 1.93 6.00
CA ALA A 52 -5.92 1.54 4.61
C ALA A 52 -5.81 0.02 4.56
N SER A 53 -6.59 -0.62 3.69
CA SER A 53 -6.54 -2.07 3.59
C SER A 53 -6.31 -2.51 2.16
N PHE A 54 -5.30 -3.37 2.00
CA PHE A 54 -4.99 -4.02 0.74
C PHE A 54 -5.09 -5.54 0.92
N GLU A 55 -5.95 -5.97 1.85
CA GLU A 55 -6.07 -7.41 2.12
C GLU A 55 -6.47 -8.18 0.89
N GLU A 56 -5.84 -9.33 0.71
CA GLU A 56 -6.18 -10.24 -0.38
C GLU A 56 -6.05 -9.60 -1.76
N SER A 57 -5.23 -8.57 -1.88
CA SER A 57 -4.98 -7.95 -3.16
C SER A 57 -3.89 -8.69 -3.90
N GLU A 58 -3.87 -8.55 -5.21
CA GLU A 58 -2.86 -9.16 -6.03
C GLU A 58 -2.23 -8.09 -6.90
N PHE A 59 -0.91 -7.90 -6.73
CA PHE A 59 -0.15 -6.96 -7.52
C PHE A 59 0.65 -7.78 -8.53
N GLN A 60 0.19 -7.81 -9.77
CA GLN A 60 0.81 -8.67 -10.77
C GLN A 60 2.07 -8.08 -11.37
N SER A 61 2.26 -6.79 -11.26
CA SER A 61 3.45 -6.13 -11.75
C SER A 61 4.08 -5.35 -10.59
N ASP A 62 4.93 -4.38 -10.88
CA ASP A 62 5.64 -3.65 -9.84
C ASP A 62 4.71 -2.72 -9.08
N VAL A 63 4.98 -2.54 -7.78
CA VAL A 63 4.22 -1.59 -6.99
C VAL A 63 5.21 -0.73 -6.19
N ILE A 64 4.98 0.56 -6.22
CA ILE A 64 5.89 1.52 -5.64
C ILE A 64 5.17 2.41 -4.64
N PHE A 65 5.53 2.26 -3.36
CA PHE A 65 4.98 3.08 -2.28
C PHE A 65 6.02 4.07 -1.76
N THR A 66 7.03 4.41 -2.53
CA THR A 66 8.11 5.25 -2.05
C THR A 66 7.58 6.53 -1.42
N SER A 67 8.00 6.80 -0.21
CA SER A 67 7.65 7.99 0.56
C SER A 67 6.15 8.11 0.87
N ALA A 68 5.41 7.03 0.78
CA ALA A 68 4.01 7.07 1.18
C ALA A 68 3.92 7.16 2.70
N ARG A 69 2.83 7.72 3.19
CA ARG A 69 2.62 7.90 4.62
C ARG A 69 1.33 7.21 5.03
N PHE A 70 1.44 6.30 5.98
CA PHE A 70 0.31 5.53 6.50
C PHE A 70 0.07 5.96 7.93
N ASN A 71 -0.91 6.84 8.14
CA ASN A 71 -1.16 7.37 9.49
C ASN A 71 -2.10 6.51 10.31
N GLY A 72 -2.84 5.62 9.69
CA GLY A 72 -3.73 4.73 10.41
C GLY A 72 -3.32 3.27 10.25
N PRO A 73 -4.10 2.36 10.83
CA PRO A 73 -3.81 0.93 10.68
C PRO A 73 -3.84 0.54 9.21
N THR A 74 -2.88 -0.26 8.81
CA THR A 74 -2.73 -0.62 7.40
C THR A 74 -2.55 -2.12 7.31
N SER A 75 -3.24 -2.76 6.37
CA SER A 75 -3.14 -4.19 6.20
C SER A 75 -2.83 -4.56 4.77
N PHE A 76 -1.85 -5.45 4.61
CA PHE A 76 -1.55 -6.11 3.35
C PHE A 76 -1.69 -7.62 3.55
N ASP A 77 -2.51 -8.02 4.51
CA ASP A 77 -2.63 -9.44 4.83
C ASP A 77 -3.12 -10.24 3.63
N ARG A 78 -2.52 -11.38 3.43
CA ARG A 78 -2.88 -12.31 2.37
C ARG A 78 -2.79 -11.72 0.97
N SER A 79 -1.99 -10.68 0.80
CA SER A 79 -1.80 -10.10 -0.52
C SER A 79 -0.64 -10.80 -1.22
N ILE A 80 -0.59 -10.70 -2.53
CA ILE A 80 0.43 -11.33 -3.34
C ILE A 80 1.11 -10.27 -4.18
N PHE A 81 2.44 -10.24 -4.09
CA PHE A 81 3.25 -9.27 -4.81
C PHE A 81 4.11 -10.03 -5.83
N ASN A 82 3.71 -10.02 -7.09
CA ASN A 82 4.41 -10.77 -8.12
C ASN A 82 5.55 -10.00 -8.77
N GLY A 83 5.49 -8.67 -8.74
CA GLY A 83 6.57 -7.84 -9.25
C GLY A 83 7.46 -7.36 -8.13
N THR A 84 8.33 -6.39 -8.43
CA THR A 84 9.13 -5.81 -7.37
C THR A 84 8.25 -4.88 -6.55
N THR A 85 8.57 -4.78 -5.26
CA THR A 85 7.78 -3.99 -4.33
C THR A 85 8.72 -3.10 -3.55
N THR A 86 8.43 -1.81 -3.45
CA THR A 86 9.26 -0.95 -2.63
C THR A 86 8.40 -0.14 -1.69
N PHE A 87 8.85 -0.12 -0.43
CA PHE A 87 8.29 0.71 0.63
C PHE A 87 9.36 1.69 1.10
N LYS A 88 10.29 2.04 0.23
CA LYS A 88 11.41 2.90 0.62
C LYS A 88 10.89 4.25 1.09
N GLY A 89 11.36 4.68 2.24
CA GLY A 89 11.02 5.99 2.77
C GLY A 89 9.59 6.14 3.27
N THR A 90 8.85 5.04 3.40
CA THR A 90 7.48 5.14 3.93
C THR A 90 7.51 5.42 5.42
N SER A 91 6.45 6.03 5.92
CA SER A 91 6.30 6.21 7.35
C SER A 91 4.99 5.56 7.78
N HIS A 92 5.01 5.01 8.99
CA HIS A 92 3.89 4.24 9.54
C HIS A 92 3.62 4.75 10.95
N GLN A 93 2.51 5.44 11.11
CA GLN A 93 2.18 6.01 12.41
C GLN A 93 1.37 5.05 13.27
N SER A 94 0.92 3.96 12.70
CA SER A 94 0.17 2.96 13.43
C SER A 94 0.67 1.60 12.95
N SER A 95 -0.07 0.54 13.20
CA SER A 95 0.37 -0.80 12.85
C SER A 95 0.24 -1.05 11.34
N THR A 96 1.14 -1.87 10.82
CA THR A 96 1.07 -2.33 9.43
C THR A 96 1.28 -3.83 9.47
N SER A 97 0.40 -4.56 8.83
CA SER A 97 0.41 -6.02 8.87
C SER A 97 0.59 -6.61 7.49
N PHE A 98 1.41 -7.67 7.42
CA PHE A 98 1.65 -8.43 6.20
C PHE A 98 1.42 -9.92 6.44
N GLU A 99 0.47 -10.29 7.28
CA GLU A 99 0.28 -11.69 7.61
C GLU A 99 -0.11 -12.49 6.38
N PHE A 100 0.59 -13.58 6.16
CA PHE A 100 0.31 -14.50 5.05
C PHE A 100 0.43 -13.84 3.66
N SER A 101 1.11 -12.73 3.58
CA SER A 101 1.37 -12.14 2.27
C SER A 101 2.55 -12.85 1.62
N LYS A 102 2.66 -12.77 0.31
CA LYS A 102 3.71 -13.43 -0.45
C LYS A 102 4.40 -12.43 -1.35
N PHE A 103 5.73 -12.41 -1.26
CA PHE A 103 6.56 -11.53 -2.06
C PHE A 103 7.41 -12.42 -2.96
N HIS A 104 7.16 -12.37 -4.27
CA HIS A 104 7.86 -13.26 -5.20
C HIS A 104 9.10 -12.64 -5.79
N ARG A 105 9.34 -11.36 -5.58
CA ARG A 105 10.52 -10.69 -6.10
C ARG A 105 11.11 -9.78 -5.05
N VAL A 106 12.09 -8.99 -5.45
CA VAL A 106 12.82 -8.12 -4.52
C VAL A 106 11.86 -7.14 -3.86
N THR A 107 12.02 -6.98 -2.56
CA THR A 107 11.19 -6.07 -1.79
C THR A 107 12.11 -5.18 -0.98
N ASP A 108 11.87 -3.87 -1.02
CA ASP A 108 12.68 -2.90 -0.30
C ASP A 108 11.85 -2.26 0.80
N PHE A 109 12.21 -2.58 2.04
CA PHE A 109 11.50 -2.04 3.21
C PHE A 109 12.30 -0.98 3.94
N SER A 110 13.11 -0.19 3.24
CA SER A 110 13.87 0.87 3.90
C SER A 110 12.92 1.97 4.31
N ILE A 111 12.28 1.83 5.44
CA ILE A 111 11.29 2.80 5.87
C ILE A 111 11.93 3.92 6.66
N THR A 112 11.31 5.09 6.62
CA THR A 112 11.81 6.25 7.30
C THR A 112 11.43 6.26 8.76
N SER A 113 10.20 6.00 9.04
CA SER A 113 9.73 5.99 10.40
C SER A 113 10.01 4.66 11.02
N ASP A 114 10.20 4.66 12.31
CA ASP A 114 10.64 3.45 12.93
C ASP A 114 9.66 2.86 13.85
N ILE A 115 8.45 3.03 13.61
CA ILE A 115 7.51 2.56 14.51
C ILE A 115 7.59 1.14 14.77
N SER A 116 8.05 0.36 13.88
CA SER A 116 8.00 -1.01 14.17
C SER A 116 9.17 -1.69 13.64
N LYS A 117 10.15 -1.70 14.45
CA LYS A 117 11.30 -2.42 14.11
C LYS A 117 11.03 -3.84 13.93
N SER A 118 10.03 -4.35 14.61
CA SER A 118 9.74 -5.75 14.50
C SER A 118 9.26 -6.13 13.13
N ASP A 119 8.78 -5.22 12.37
CA ASP A 119 8.30 -5.58 11.05
C ASP A 119 9.41 -5.90 10.10
N LYS A 120 10.60 -5.51 10.42
CA LYS A 120 11.67 -5.73 9.51
C LYS A 120 12.09 -7.13 9.37
N ASN A 121 11.63 -7.96 10.22
CA ASN A 121 12.02 -9.32 10.16
C ASN A 121 11.31 -10.13 9.14
N ASP A 122 10.44 -9.53 8.43
CA ASP A 122 9.65 -10.27 7.47
C ASP A 122 10.29 -10.47 6.13
#